data_d72e6ab77fc4997d793e209210021f44
#
_entry.id   d72e6ab77fc4997d793e209210021f44
#
_cell.length_a   1.000
_cell.length_b   1.000
_cell.length_c   1.000
_cell.angle_alpha   90.00
_cell.angle_beta   90.00
_cell.angle_gamma   90.00
#
_symmetry.space_group_name_H-M   'P 1'
#
loop_
_entity.id
_entity.type
_entity.pdbx_description
1 polymer ?
#
loop_
_entity_poly.entity_id
_entity_poly.type
_entity_poly.pdbx_seq_one_letter_code
_entity_poly.pdbx_strand_id
1 'polypeptide(L)'
;VKSKLQLLKDIAEFLNTETHRQSMIDGALKMLIDHSSFKTGWIFFINEDGKHELSAHYQLPPTLQRDSNTYLCNDKCWCVNKFNKGELSNATNIVACSRLEKAAREMPDENDNITHHATVPLISGDESFGLLNVATPYSTKFQKDELDLLESVAFQLGSTLKRLDLTTREKENMIIKERQRLARELHDSVNQMLFSIGITSHAAKALKDSEQTRLAFERIENTSKYAMKEMKALIWQLKPIGLENGIIEAVKHYAKILDLNIEITVNGFYNIADDMEIELYRIMQEGLNNIRKHAGTKDAQVLLEITDEELMLVISDKGQGFIPAEKIGLSHGLTNMHERVHKMNGALEIKSAKGQGTILITRLKLGGN
;
A
#
# COMPACT_ATOMS: atom_id res chain seq x y z
N VAL A 1 4.16 -28.21 -24.96
CA VAL A 1 4.86 -26.91 -24.90
C VAL A 1 4.00 -25.89 -25.64
N LYS A 2 3.62 -24.78 -24.97
CA LYS A 2 2.91 -23.68 -25.64
C LYS A 2 3.85 -22.99 -26.64
N SER A 3 3.29 -22.26 -27.61
CA SER A 3 4.14 -21.41 -28.43
C SER A 3 4.81 -20.33 -27.56
N LYS A 4 6.03 -19.93 -27.89
CA LYS A 4 6.76 -18.88 -27.13
C LYS A 4 5.93 -17.61 -26.97
N LEU A 5 5.27 -17.18 -28.04
CA LEU A 5 4.42 -16.00 -28.04
C LEU A 5 3.24 -16.13 -27.04
N GLN A 6 2.60 -17.31 -27.02
CA GLN A 6 1.50 -17.58 -26.09
C GLN A 6 1.98 -17.58 -24.64
N LEU A 7 3.14 -18.19 -24.35
CA LEU A 7 3.73 -18.18 -23.02
C LEU A 7 4.05 -16.75 -22.54
N LEU A 8 4.67 -15.95 -23.40
CA LEU A 8 4.99 -14.55 -23.08
C LEU A 8 3.73 -13.72 -22.83
N LYS A 9 2.68 -13.95 -23.61
CA LYS A 9 1.39 -13.30 -23.41
C LYS A 9 0.77 -13.68 -22.06
N ASP A 10 0.72 -14.98 -21.75
CA ASP A 10 0.13 -15.49 -20.51
C ASP A 10 0.90 -14.93 -19.28
N ILE A 11 2.25 -14.92 -19.35
CA ILE A 11 3.09 -14.31 -18.29
C ILE A 11 2.80 -12.81 -18.16
N ALA A 12 2.70 -12.07 -19.27
CA ALA A 12 2.42 -10.64 -19.24
C ALA A 12 1.04 -10.35 -18.62
N GLU A 13 0.02 -11.12 -18.97
CA GLU A 13 -1.34 -11.00 -18.39
C GLU A 13 -1.30 -11.27 -16.89
N PHE A 14 -0.65 -12.36 -16.46
CA PHE A 14 -0.48 -12.68 -15.05
C PHE A 14 0.24 -11.56 -14.28
N LEU A 15 1.39 -11.08 -14.79
CA LEU A 15 2.17 -10.02 -14.16
C LEU A 15 1.43 -8.68 -14.08
N ASN A 16 0.47 -8.44 -14.96
CA ASN A 16 -0.35 -7.22 -14.92
C ASN A 16 -1.47 -7.26 -13.87
N THR A 17 -1.94 -8.45 -13.51
CA THR A 17 -3.00 -8.64 -12.52
C THR A 17 -2.48 -8.83 -11.11
N GLU A 18 -1.25 -9.36 -10.97
CA GLU A 18 -0.67 -9.65 -9.66
C GLU A 18 -0.15 -8.37 -8.98
N THR A 19 -0.46 -8.23 -7.70
CA THR A 19 -0.08 -7.09 -6.87
C THR A 19 0.94 -7.41 -5.79
N HIS A 20 1.13 -8.70 -5.48
CA HIS A 20 2.05 -9.16 -4.45
C HIS A 20 3.37 -9.64 -5.07
N ARG A 21 4.48 -9.05 -4.63
CA ARG A 21 5.82 -9.32 -5.15
C ARG A 21 6.16 -10.81 -5.14
N GLN A 22 5.89 -11.52 -4.04
CA GLN A 22 6.24 -12.94 -3.90
C GLN A 22 5.40 -13.81 -4.84
N SER A 23 4.08 -13.65 -4.85
CA SER A 23 3.18 -14.39 -5.74
C SER A 23 3.52 -14.18 -7.21
N MET A 24 3.93 -12.96 -7.56
CA MET A 24 4.33 -12.59 -8.92
C MET A 24 5.58 -13.35 -9.40
N ILE A 25 6.64 -13.39 -8.59
CA ILE A 25 7.88 -14.07 -8.97
C ILE A 25 7.72 -15.59 -8.99
N ASP A 26 7.00 -16.15 -8.01
CA ASP A 26 6.72 -17.59 -7.94
C ASP A 26 5.85 -18.04 -9.12
N GLY A 27 4.79 -17.31 -9.42
CA GLY A 27 3.87 -17.63 -10.51
C GLY A 27 4.52 -17.50 -11.89
N ALA A 28 5.28 -16.43 -12.15
CA ALA A 28 5.99 -16.25 -13.40
C ALA A 28 7.07 -17.32 -13.61
N LEU A 29 7.83 -17.66 -12.56
CA LEU A 29 8.82 -18.74 -12.61
C LEU A 29 8.17 -20.09 -12.91
N LYS A 30 7.08 -20.41 -12.22
CA LYS A 30 6.29 -21.62 -12.45
C LYS A 30 5.79 -21.71 -13.90
N MET A 31 5.18 -20.63 -14.42
CA MET A 31 4.69 -20.59 -15.79
C MET A 31 5.82 -20.78 -16.80
N LEU A 32 6.98 -20.18 -16.57
CA LEU A 32 8.15 -20.34 -17.42
C LEU A 32 8.61 -21.81 -17.45
N ILE A 33 8.74 -22.46 -16.31
CA ILE A 33 9.24 -23.84 -16.23
C ILE A 33 8.21 -24.84 -16.77
N ASP A 34 6.93 -24.71 -16.41
CA ASP A 34 5.89 -25.64 -16.83
C ASP A 34 5.61 -25.62 -18.34
N HIS A 35 5.87 -24.50 -19.01
CA HIS A 35 5.48 -24.30 -20.41
C HIS A 35 6.65 -24.11 -21.39
N SER A 36 7.90 -24.25 -20.92
CA SER A 36 9.11 -24.17 -21.76
C SER A 36 9.90 -25.48 -21.81
N SER A 37 11.11 -25.44 -22.36
CA SER A 37 12.09 -26.53 -22.33
C SER A 37 12.85 -26.63 -21.00
N PHE A 38 12.81 -25.60 -20.19
CA PHE A 38 13.49 -25.58 -18.90
C PHE A 38 12.79 -26.53 -17.90
N LYS A 39 13.56 -27.12 -16.99
CA LYS A 39 13.03 -28.08 -16.01
C LYS A 39 13.09 -27.61 -14.58
N THR A 40 13.96 -26.67 -14.30
CA THR A 40 14.09 -26.05 -12.98
C THR A 40 14.50 -24.60 -13.12
N GLY A 41 14.21 -23.80 -12.12
CA GLY A 41 14.64 -22.41 -12.09
C GLY A 41 14.63 -21.83 -10.67
N TRP A 42 15.39 -20.76 -10.50
CA TRP A 42 15.45 -20.00 -9.26
C TRP A 42 15.75 -18.54 -9.53
N ILE A 43 15.29 -17.68 -8.60
CA ILE A 43 15.48 -16.24 -8.64
C ILE A 43 16.27 -15.80 -7.41
N PHE A 44 17.34 -15.06 -7.64
CA PHE A 44 18.03 -14.32 -6.58
C PHE A 44 17.65 -12.85 -6.65
N PHE A 45 17.24 -12.27 -5.54
CA PHE A 45 17.32 -10.83 -5.37
C PHE A 45 18.70 -10.44 -4.80
N ILE A 46 19.21 -9.30 -5.23
CA ILE A 46 20.52 -8.80 -4.84
C ILE A 46 20.31 -7.40 -4.27
N ASN A 47 20.70 -7.21 -3.01
CA ASN A 47 20.55 -5.93 -2.32
C ASN A 47 21.67 -4.94 -2.72
N GLU A 48 21.59 -3.71 -2.22
CA GLU A 48 22.59 -2.65 -2.47
C GLU A 48 24.00 -3.01 -1.99
N ASP A 49 24.13 -3.86 -0.98
CA ASP A 49 25.42 -4.39 -0.50
C ASP A 49 25.99 -5.50 -1.41
N GLY A 50 25.30 -5.86 -2.47
CA GLY A 50 25.67 -6.92 -3.41
C GLY A 50 25.48 -8.33 -2.87
N LYS A 51 24.76 -8.49 -1.75
CA LYS A 51 24.39 -9.80 -1.20
C LYS A 51 23.13 -10.32 -1.90
N HIS A 52 23.18 -11.61 -2.25
CA HIS A 52 22.04 -12.28 -2.87
C HIS A 52 21.22 -13.05 -1.83
N GLU A 53 19.93 -13.12 -2.10
CA GLU A 53 18.94 -13.92 -1.36
C GLU A 53 18.14 -14.76 -2.36
N LEU A 54 17.94 -16.05 -2.05
CA LEU A 54 17.08 -16.91 -2.84
C LEU A 54 15.62 -16.53 -2.56
N SER A 55 14.99 -15.87 -3.53
CA SER A 55 13.66 -15.30 -3.38
C SER A 55 12.55 -16.17 -3.97
N ALA A 56 12.87 -16.98 -4.97
CA ALA A 56 11.94 -17.95 -5.56
C ALA A 56 12.71 -19.15 -6.12
N HIS A 57 12.05 -20.30 -6.15
CA HIS A 57 12.55 -21.49 -6.87
C HIS A 57 11.39 -22.39 -7.29
N TYR A 58 11.59 -23.13 -8.34
CA TYR A 58 10.62 -24.12 -8.81
C TYR A 58 11.28 -25.35 -9.38
N GLN A 59 10.80 -26.53 -8.95
CA GLN A 59 11.30 -27.86 -9.35
C GLN A 59 12.83 -28.04 -9.18
N LEU A 60 13.40 -27.53 -8.08
CA LEU A 60 14.81 -27.77 -7.78
C LEU A 60 15.06 -29.27 -7.52
N PRO A 61 16.22 -29.81 -7.96
CA PRO A 61 16.62 -31.16 -7.60
C PRO A 61 16.81 -31.31 -6.08
N PRO A 62 16.64 -32.52 -5.52
CA PRO A 62 16.75 -32.73 -4.07
C PRO A 62 18.02 -32.20 -3.43
N THR A 63 19.16 -32.33 -4.12
CA THR A 63 20.45 -31.79 -3.66
C THR A 63 20.40 -30.28 -3.42
N LEU A 64 19.80 -29.52 -4.32
CA LEU A 64 19.72 -28.06 -4.18
C LEU A 64 18.69 -27.59 -3.15
N GLN A 65 17.73 -28.45 -2.76
CA GLN A 65 16.76 -28.15 -1.72
C GLN A 65 17.27 -28.43 -0.30
N ARG A 66 18.40 -29.14 -0.19
CA ARG A 66 18.94 -29.61 1.10
C ARG A 66 19.38 -28.47 1.98
N ASP A 67 19.20 -28.67 3.31
CA ASP A 67 19.63 -27.72 4.36
C ASP A 67 19.20 -26.26 4.07
N SER A 68 17.94 -26.08 3.72
CA SER A 68 17.36 -24.78 3.35
C SER A 68 18.09 -24.12 2.16
N ASN A 69 18.37 -24.91 1.12
CA ASN A 69 19.00 -24.47 -0.12
C ASN A 69 20.46 -23.97 0.04
N THR A 70 21.19 -24.57 0.96
CA THR A 70 22.54 -24.15 1.37
C THR A 70 23.48 -23.92 0.18
N TYR A 71 23.46 -24.78 -0.85
CA TYR A 71 24.31 -24.64 -2.04
C TYR A 71 23.99 -23.37 -2.84
N LEU A 72 22.74 -22.93 -2.86
CA LEU A 72 22.32 -21.70 -3.56
C LEU A 72 22.55 -20.45 -2.73
N CYS A 73 22.50 -20.54 -1.40
CA CYS A 73 22.54 -19.40 -0.51
C CYS A 73 23.96 -18.98 -0.06
N ASN A 74 24.86 -19.95 0.20
CA ASN A 74 26.08 -19.68 0.96
C ASN A 74 27.36 -19.52 0.15
N ASP A 75 27.44 -19.91 -1.12
CA ASP A 75 28.67 -19.88 -1.89
C ASP A 75 28.80 -18.64 -2.78
N LYS A 76 30.04 -18.19 -2.96
CA LYS A 76 30.36 -17.16 -3.96
C LYS A 76 29.99 -17.65 -5.35
N CYS A 77 29.30 -16.81 -6.12
CA CYS A 77 28.83 -17.14 -7.45
C CYS A 77 29.39 -16.18 -8.48
N TRP A 78 29.89 -16.75 -9.60
CA TRP A 78 30.34 -15.95 -10.73
C TRP A 78 29.23 -15.01 -11.25
N CYS A 79 27.99 -15.51 -11.36
CA CYS A 79 26.85 -14.74 -11.85
C CYS A 79 26.56 -13.51 -10.98
N VAL A 80 26.52 -13.69 -9.66
CA VAL A 80 26.33 -12.61 -8.69
C VAL A 80 27.47 -11.60 -8.76
N ASN A 81 28.73 -12.08 -8.85
CA ASN A 81 29.88 -11.20 -8.97
C ASN A 81 29.87 -10.37 -10.26
N LYS A 82 29.48 -10.96 -11.38
CA LYS A 82 29.33 -10.25 -12.66
C LYS A 82 28.18 -9.27 -12.67
N PHE A 83 27.07 -9.65 -12.05
CA PHE A 83 25.92 -8.75 -11.85
C PHE A 83 26.32 -7.53 -11.03
N ASN A 84 26.98 -7.72 -9.89
CA ASN A 84 27.43 -6.62 -9.03
C ASN A 84 28.43 -5.66 -9.70
N LYS A 85 29.15 -6.14 -10.70
CA LYS A 85 30.05 -5.32 -11.53
C LYS A 85 29.37 -4.65 -12.72
N GLY A 86 28.09 -4.92 -12.95
CA GLY A 86 27.37 -4.45 -14.14
C GLY A 86 27.84 -5.10 -15.46
N GLU A 87 28.54 -6.25 -15.38
CA GLU A 87 29.08 -6.95 -16.52
C GLU A 87 28.14 -8.01 -17.12
N LEU A 88 26.95 -8.17 -16.54
CA LEU A 88 25.93 -9.11 -17.01
C LEU A 88 24.72 -8.32 -17.50
N SER A 89 24.51 -8.24 -18.80
CA SER A 89 23.43 -7.49 -19.43
C SER A 89 22.39 -8.35 -20.14
N ASN A 90 22.76 -9.57 -20.55
CA ASN A 90 21.93 -10.45 -21.37
C ASN A 90 21.89 -11.86 -20.78
N ALA A 91 20.97 -12.70 -21.29
CA ALA A 91 20.94 -14.11 -20.94
C ALA A 91 22.24 -14.81 -21.38
N THR A 92 22.85 -15.52 -20.46
CA THR A 92 24.18 -16.10 -20.66
C THR A 92 24.21 -17.54 -20.17
N ASN A 93 24.81 -18.41 -20.98
CA ASN A 93 25.13 -19.80 -20.59
C ASN A 93 26.26 -19.80 -19.57
N ILE A 94 26.05 -20.47 -18.44
CA ILE A 94 27.07 -20.67 -17.40
C ILE A 94 27.59 -22.08 -17.48
N VAL A 95 28.80 -22.21 -17.98
CA VAL A 95 29.48 -23.48 -18.28
C VAL A 95 30.09 -24.10 -17.01
N ALA A 96 30.58 -23.26 -16.09
CA ALA A 96 31.18 -23.69 -14.82
C ALA A 96 30.50 -22.94 -13.67
N CYS A 97 29.62 -23.61 -12.95
CA CYS A 97 28.96 -23.08 -11.76
C CYS A 97 29.46 -23.82 -10.52
N SER A 98 30.28 -23.16 -9.71
CA SER A 98 30.84 -23.73 -8.49
C SER A 98 29.81 -24.36 -7.55
N ARG A 99 28.61 -23.79 -7.50
CA ARG A 99 27.49 -24.29 -6.68
C ARG A 99 26.94 -25.60 -7.21
N LEU A 100 26.66 -25.69 -8.51
CA LEU A 100 26.18 -26.91 -9.16
C LEU A 100 27.25 -28.00 -9.18
N GLU A 101 28.50 -27.63 -9.41
CA GLU A 101 29.62 -28.57 -9.36
C GLU A 101 29.82 -29.14 -7.96
N LYS A 102 29.73 -28.33 -6.92
CA LYS A 102 29.83 -28.80 -5.54
C LYS A 102 28.67 -29.72 -5.19
N ALA A 103 27.43 -29.34 -5.52
CA ALA A 103 26.24 -30.14 -5.30
C ALA A 103 26.35 -31.50 -6.04
N ALA A 104 26.75 -31.51 -7.31
CA ALA A 104 26.92 -32.72 -8.09
C ALA A 104 28.04 -33.64 -7.57
N ARG A 105 29.10 -33.07 -6.99
CA ARG A 105 30.22 -33.83 -6.42
C ARG A 105 29.83 -34.49 -5.09
N GLU A 106 29.13 -33.76 -4.23
CA GLU A 106 28.77 -34.26 -2.90
C GLU A 106 27.57 -35.22 -2.95
N MET A 107 26.65 -35.04 -3.90
CA MET A 107 25.41 -35.80 -4.04
C MET A 107 25.10 -36.11 -5.54
N PRO A 108 25.87 -36.96 -6.20
CA PRO A 108 25.73 -37.19 -7.64
C PRO A 108 24.38 -37.81 -8.01
N ASP A 109 23.82 -38.66 -7.17
CA ASP A 109 22.55 -39.38 -7.43
C ASP A 109 21.30 -38.53 -7.21
N GLU A 110 21.42 -37.40 -6.48
CA GLU A 110 20.30 -36.52 -6.14
C GLU A 110 20.29 -35.20 -6.93
N ASN A 111 21.25 -35.01 -7.86
CA ASN A 111 21.45 -33.76 -8.59
C ASN A 111 20.69 -33.68 -9.93
N ASP A 112 19.92 -34.69 -10.30
CA ASP A 112 19.18 -34.80 -11.58
C ASP A 112 20.05 -34.50 -12.81
N ASN A 113 21.35 -34.75 -12.74
CA ASN A 113 22.33 -34.44 -13.79
C ASN A 113 22.33 -32.96 -14.24
N ILE A 114 22.06 -32.05 -13.34
CA ILE A 114 22.13 -30.60 -13.57
C ILE A 114 23.54 -30.12 -13.25
N THR A 115 24.28 -29.73 -14.28
CA THR A 115 25.67 -29.27 -14.20
C THR A 115 25.85 -27.84 -14.73
N HIS A 116 24.93 -27.41 -15.58
CA HIS A 116 24.97 -26.12 -16.26
C HIS A 116 23.65 -25.39 -16.07
N HIS A 117 23.69 -24.07 -16.18
CA HIS A 117 22.48 -23.26 -16.15
C HIS A 117 22.61 -22.04 -17.06
N ALA A 118 21.50 -21.42 -17.40
CA ALA A 118 21.48 -20.09 -17.97
C ALA A 118 21.07 -19.08 -16.90
N THR A 119 21.66 -17.89 -16.96
CA THR A 119 21.33 -16.77 -16.07
C THR A 119 21.00 -15.53 -16.88
N VAL A 120 20.07 -14.72 -16.38
CA VAL A 120 19.71 -13.43 -16.96
C VAL A 120 19.45 -12.42 -15.84
N PRO A 121 19.92 -11.16 -15.97
CA PRO A 121 19.65 -10.15 -14.97
C PRO A 121 18.20 -9.64 -15.06
N LEU A 122 17.59 -9.39 -13.91
CA LEU A 122 16.31 -8.72 -13.78
C LEU A 122 16.57 -7.22 -13.66
N ILE A 123 16.44 -6.51 -14.78
CA ILE A 123 16.78 -5.08 -14.90
C ILE A 123 15.60 -4.33 -15.51
N SER A 124 15.38 -3.08 -15.07
CA SER A 124 14.45 -2.16 -15.71
C SER A 124 14.98 -0.73 -15.64
N GLY A 125 15.43 -0.21 -16.79
CA GLY A 125 16.17 1.06 -16.87
C GLY A 125 17.49 0.97 -16.10
N ASP A 126 17.69 1.88 -15.16
CA ASP A 126 18.88 1.93 -14.32
C ASP A 126 18.78 1.08 -13.04
N GLU A 127 17.64 0.45 -12.79
CA GLU A 127 17.43 -0.37 -11.60
C GLU A 127 17.69 -1.85 -11.88
N SER A 128 18.41 -2.48 -10.96
CA SER A 128 18.79 -3.89 -11.02
C SER A 128 18.26 -4.60 -9.78
N PHE A 129 17.48 -5.68 -9.98
CA PHE A 129 16.80 -6.39 -8.89
C PHE A 129 17.48 -7.70 -8.51
N GLY A 130 18.09 -8.39 -9.48
CA GLY A 130 18.72 -9.67 -9.25
C GLY A 130 18.87 -10.52 -10.49
N LEU A 131 18.83 -11.86 -10.33
CA LEU A 131 19.10 -12.83 -11.36
C LEU A 131 17.99 -13.87 -11.46
N LEU A 132 17.53 -14.15 -12.67
CA LEU A 132 16.71 -15.33 -13.00
C LEU A 132 17.63 -16.40 -13.58
N ASN A 133 17.56 -17.60 -13.04
CA ASN A 133 18.37 -18.75 -13.45
C ASN A 133 17.46 -19.90 -13.85
N VAL A 134 17.85 -20.63 -14.89
CA VAL A 134 17.14 -21.83 -15.35
C VAL A 134 18.13 -22.93 -15.68
N ALA A 135 17.73 -24.18 -15.45
CA ALA A 135 18.54 -25.34 -15.80
C ALA A 135 17.67 -26.47 -16.36
N THR A 136 18.34 -27.41 -17.04
CA THR A 136 17.72 -28.62 -17.60
C THR A 136 18.69 -29.77 -17.43
N PRO A 137 18.24 -30.97 -16.95
CA PRO A 137 19.06 -32.15 -16.87
C PRO A 137 19.80 -32.47 -18.19
N TYR A 138 21.03 -32.91 -18.07
CA TYR A 138 21.87 -33.26 -19.20
C TYR A 138 22.16 -32.16 -20.23
N SER A 139 21.69 -30.95 -20.03
CA SER A 139 21.94 -29.82 -20.90
C SER A 139 23.26 -29.15 -20.53
N THR A 140 24.14 -28.99 -21.51
CA THR A 140 25.41 -28.26 -21.35
C THR A 140 25.39 -26.87 -21.96
N LYS A 141 24.37 -26.57 -22.78
CA LYS A 141 24.21 -25.28 -23.47
C LYS A 141 22.79 -25.07 -23.90
N PHE A 142 22.27 -23.88 -23.62
CA PHE A 142 20.97 -23.41 -24.11
C PHE A 142 21.14 -22.71 -25.46
N GLN A 143 20.20 -22.95 -26.37
CA GLN A 143 20.19 -22.36 -27.69
C GLN A 143 19.78 -20.90 -27.65
N LYS A 144 20.07 -20.16 -28.69
CA LYS A 144 19.75 -18.72 -28.79
C LYS A 144 18.27 -18.44 -28.51
N ASP A 145 17.41 -19.24 -29.08
CA ASP A 145 15.97 -19.12 -28.88
C ASP A 145 15.52 -19.25 -27.45
N GLU A 146 16.18 -20.10 -26.65
CA GLU A 146 15.87 -20.29 -25.23
C GLU A 146 16.36 -19.11 -24.40
N LEU A 147 17.53 -18.58 -24.76
CA LEU A 147 18.09 -17.38 -24.16
C LEU A 147 17.22 -16.14 -24.48
N ASP A 148 16.74 -15.99 -25.71
CA ASP A 148 15.84 -14.90 -26.13
C ASP A 148 14.50 -14.96 -25.36
N LEU A 149 13.96 -16.17 -25.11
CA LEU A 149 12.78 -16.36 -24.26
C LEU A 149 13.08 -15.92 -22.84
N LEU A 150 14.20 -16.36 -22.27
CA LEU A 150 14.61 -16.03 -20.91
C LEU A 150 14.78 -14.52 -20.72
N GLU A 151 15.40 -13.84 -21.70
CA GLU A 151 15.52 -12.37 -21.70
C GLU A 151 14.17 -11.67 -21.73
N SER A 152 13.24 -12.15 -22.56
CA SER A 152 11.90 -11.56 -22.66
C SER A 152 11.12 -11.67 -21.35
N VAL A 153 11.21 -12.81 -20.67
CA VAL A 153 10.57 -13.02 -19.36
C VAL A 153 11.26 -12.17 -18.29
N ALA A 154 12.59 -12.11 -18.29
CA ALA A 154 13.34 -11.30 -17.34
C ALA A 154 13.04 -9.81 -17.48
N PHE A 155 12.89 -9.31 -18.71
CA PHE A 155 12.50 -7.94 -18.99
C PHE A 155 11.09 -7.62 -18.44
N GLN A 156 10.12 -8.51 -18.65
CA GLN A 156 8.76 -8.35 -18.13
C GLN A 156 8.74 -8.35 -16.60
N LEU A 157 9.46 -9.29 -15.97
CA LEU A 157 9.62 -9.35 -14.52
C LEU A 157 10.27 -8.08 -13.96
N GLY A 158 11.41 -7.66 -14.53
CA GLY A 158 12.12 -6.45 -14.11
C GLY A 158 11.23 -5.20 -14.20
N SER A 159 10.52 -5.05 -15.33
CA SER A 159 9.61 -3.92 -15.54
C SER A 159 8.45 -3.91 -14.54
N THR A 160 7.92 -5.09 -14.20
CA THR A 160 6.83 -5.19 -13.22
C THR A 160 7.32 -4.96 -11.80
N LEU A 161 8.51 -5.47 -11.45
CA LEU A 161 9.15 -5.18 -10.15
C LEU A 161 9.35 -3.68 -9.95
N LYS A 162 9.85 -2.98 -10.97
CA LYS A 162 10.01 -1.52 -10.94
C LYS A 162 8.67 -0.81 -10.74
N ARG A 163 7.62 -1.23 -11.46
CA ARG A 163 6.27 -0.67 -11.30
C ARG A 163 5.76 -0.82 -9.86
N LEU A 164 5.92 -1.98 -9.24
CA LEU A 164 5.52 -2.23 -7.86
C LEU A 164 6.31 -1.35 -6.87
N ASP A 165 7.62 -1.24 -7.06
CA ASP A 165 8.49 -0.37 -6.25
C ASP A 165 8.08 1.09 -6.34
N LEU A 166 7.86 1.61 -7.55
CA LEU A 166 7.40 2.98 -7.77
C LEU A 166 6.05 3.22 -7.10
N THR A 167 5.09 2.31 -7.24
CA THR A 167 3.78 2.42 -6.61
C THR A 167 3.88 2.45 -5.08
N THR A 168 4.76 1.64 -4.50
CA THR A 168 5.01 1.62 -3.06
C THR A 168 5.63 2.93 -2.58
N ARG A 169 6.66 3.41 -3.27
CA ARG A 169 7.30 4.72 -2.97
C ARG A 169 6.34 5.90 -3.12
N GLU A 170 5.47 5.87 -4.12
CA GLU A 170 4.42 6.91 -4.28
C GLU A 170 3.43 6.91 -3.12
N LYS A 171 2.98 5.73 -2.68
CA LYS A 171 2.10 5.60 -1.50
C LYS A 171 2.77 6.15 -0.24
N GLU A 172 4.03 5.80 0.01
CA GLU A 172 4.80 6.30 1.15
C GLU A 172 4.97 7.82 1.10
N ASN A 173 5.32 8.36 -0.06
CA ASN A 173 5.45 9.81 -0.27
C ASN A 173 4.13 10.55 -0.05
N MET A 174 2.99 9.98 -0.48
CA MET A 174 1.68 10.57 -0.20
C MET A 174 1.37 10.60 1.29
N ILE A 175 1.68 9.54 2.04
CA ILE A 175 1.52 9.50 3.50
C ILE A 175 2.37 10.58 4.17
N ILE A 176 3.63 10.74 3.76
CA ILE A 176 4.54 11.76 4.29
C ILE A 176 4.01 13.19 4.00
N LYS A 177 3.58 13.45 2.76
CA LYS A 177 3.01 14.75 2.36
C LYS A 177 1.75 15.08 3.17
N GLU A 178 0.88 14.10 3.38
CA GLU A 178 -0.34 14.27 4.16
C GLU A 178 -0.03 14.57 5.64
N ARG A 179 0.94 13.84 6.22
CA ARG A 179 1.41 14.14 7.58
C ARG A 179 1.97 15.57 7.71
N GLN A 180 2.75 16.02 6.72
CA GLN A 180 3.28 17.38 6.71
C GLN A 180 2.19 18.44 6.55
N ARG A 181 1.15 18.15 5.75
CA ARG A 181 -0.01 19.03 5.60
C ARG A 181 -0.76 19.19 6.94
N LEU A 182 -1.08 18.05 7.57
CA LEU A 182 -1.77 18.04 8.85
C LEU A 182 -0.94 18.71 9.97
N ALA A 183 0.37 18.51 9.98
CA ALA A 183 1.26 19.19 10.94
C ALA A 183 1.24 20.72 10.79
N ARG A 184 1.18 21.23 9.55
CA ARG A 184 1.04 22.68 9.30
C ARG A 184 -0.33 23.19 9.76
N GLU A 185 -1.42 22.52 9.42
CA GLU A 185 -2.77 22.89 9.89
C GLU A 185 -2.85 22.91 11.42
N LEU A 186 -2.24 21.94 12.09
CA LEU A 186 -2.13 21.90 13.53
C LEU A 186 -1.37 23.11 14.09
N HIS A 187 -0.21 23.39 13.52
CA HIS A 187 0.64 24.52 13.93
C HIS A 187 -0.10 25.84 13.80
N ASP A 188 -0.77 26.09 12.67
CA ASP A 188 -1.45 27.34 12.40
C ASP A 188 -2.69 27.53 13.28
N SER A 189 -3.52 26.49 13.40
CA SER A 189 -4.74 26.53 14.22
C SER A 189 -4.43 26.69 15.70
N VAL A 190 -3.50 25.88 16.23
CA VAL A 190 -3.13 25.91 17.66
C VAL A 190 -2.43 27.23 18.00
N ASN A 191 -1.51 27.73 17.16
CA ASN A 191 -0.84 28.98 17.40
C ASN A 191 -1.79 30.17 17.42
N GLN A 192 -2.79 30.22 16.54
CA GLN A 192 -3.81 31.27 16.56
C GLN A 192 -4.58 31.26 17.88
N MET A 193 -4.93 30.09 18.41
CA MET A 193 -5.63 29.96 19.67
C MET A 193 -4.75 30.34 20.88
N LEU A 194 -3.50 29.92 20.89
CA LEU A 194 -2.52 30.28 21.92
C LEU A 194 -2.26 31.79 21.89
N PHE A 195 -2.16 32.40 20.72
CA PHE A 195 -2.02 33.86 20.56
C PHE A 195 -3.24 34.61 21.09
N SER A 196 -4.46 34.13 20.78
CA SER A 196 -5.71 34.69 21.33
C SER A 196 -5.77 34.61 22.86
N ILE A 197 -5.39 33.47 23.43
CA ILE A 197 -5.27 33.27 24.88
C ILE A 197 -4.28 34.28 25.46
N GLY A 198 -3.10 34.42 24.84
CA GLY A 198 -2.05 35.35 25.27
C GLY A 198 -2.50 36.80 25.29
N ILE A 199 -3.13 37.29 24.21
CA ILE A 199 -3.69 38.66 24.13
C ILE A 199 -4.77 38.89 25.18
N THR A 200 -5.74 37.95 25.31
CA THR A 200 -6.85 38.08 26.28
C THR A 200 -6.30 38.09 27.71
N SER A 201 -5.32 37.23 28.01
CA SER A 201 -4.65 37.21 29.32
C SER A 201 -3.89 38.52 29.63
N HIS A 202 -3.18 39.06 28.59
CA HIS A 202 -2.46 40.33 28.75
C HIS A 202 -3.43 41.50 28.98
N ALA A 203 -4.50 41.58 28.22
CA ALA A 203 -5.53 42.62 28.37
C ALA A 203 -6.23 42.51 29.74
N ALA A 204 -6.48 41.28 30.21
CA ALA A 204 -7.14 41.04 31.50
C ALA A 204 -6.38 41.64 32.69
N LYS A 205 -5.04 41.77 32.61
CA LYS A 205 -4.22 42.38 33.67
C LYS A 205 -4.51 43.85 33.92
N ALA A 206 -5.01 44.57 32.91
CA ALA A 206 -5.36 45.99 33.01
C ALA A 206 -6.80 46.25 33.46
N LEU A 207 -7.63 45.22 33.54
CA LEU A 207 -9.02 45.35 33.91
C LEU A 207 -9.16 45.57 35.42
N LYS A 208 -9.95 46.60 35.80
CA LYS A 208 -10.28 46.93 37.22
C LYS A 208 -11.69 46.45 37.59
N ASP A 209 -12.52 46.14 36.60
CA ASP A 209 -13.86 45.64 36.76
C ASP A 209 -13.83 44.12 36.94
N SER A 210 -14.46 43.63 38.01
CA SER A 210 -14.53 42.22 38.36
C SER A 210 -15.29 41.39 37.33
N GLU A 211 -16.36 41.96 36.74
CA GLU A 211 -17.18 41.26 35.74
C GLU A 211 -16.43 41.13 34.39
N GLN A 212 -15.76 42.18 33.96
CA GLN A 212 -14.92 42.13 32.76
C GLN A 212 -13.76 41.18 32.91
N THR A 213 -13.15 41.10 34.09
CA THR A 213 -12.10 40.15 34.43
C THR A 213 -12.61 38.72 34.39
N ARG A 214 -13.80 38.44 34.93
CA ARG A 214 -14.44 37.14 34.87
C ARG A 214 -14.70 36.70 33.42
N LEU A 215 -15.25 37.59 32.59
CA LEU A 215 -15.49 37.31 31.16
C LEU A 215 -14.20 37.05 30.39
N ALA A 216 -13.10 37.74 30.73
CA ALA A 216 -11.80 37.47 30.11
C ALA A 216 -11.27 36.07 30.45
N PHE A 217 -11.40 35.65 31.72
CA PHE A 217 -11.03 34.29 32.13
C PHE A 217 -11.89 33.22 31.49
N GLU A 218 -13.20 33.42 31.38
CA GLU A 218 -14.12 32.51 30.68
C GLU A 218 -13.72 32.36 29.19
N ARG A 219 -13.35 33.44 28.52
CA ARG A 219 -12.81 33.39 27.13
C ARG A 219 -11.52 32.59 27.04
N ILE A 220 -10.59 32.78 27.96
CA ILE A 220 -9.35 32.03 28.01
C ILE A 220 -9.61 30.53 28.18
N GLU A 221 -10.49 30.20 29.16
CA GLU A 221 -10.88 28.83 29.42
C GLU A 221 -11.52 28.15 28.20
N ASN A 222 -12.47 28.80 27.55
CA ASN A 222 -13.17 28.29 26.40
C ASN A 222 -12.21 28.12 25.18
N THR A 223 -11.35 29.10 24.94
CA THR A 223 -10.36 29.02 23.85
C THR A 223 -9.35 27.88 24.11
N SER A 224 -8.91 27.70 25.35
CA SER A 224 -8.02 26.63 25.75
C SER A 224 -8.67 25.25 25.56
N LYS A 225 -9.93 25.09 26.01
CA LYS A 225 -10.69 23.86 25.80
C LYS A 225 -10.86 23.54 24.31
N TYR A 226 -11.14 24.55 23.49
CA TYR A 226 -11.26 24.39 22.05
C TYR A 226 -9.93 23.98 21.41
N ALA A 227 -8.80 24.62 21.77
CA ALA A 227 -7.48 24.27 21.29
C ALA A 227 -7.10 22.82 21.63
N MET A 228 -7.42 22.36 22.83
CA MET A 228 -7.18 20.96 23.22
C MET A 228 -8.03 19.98 22.39
N LYS A 229 -9.29 20.31 22.08
CA LYS A 229 -10.15 19.48 21.21
C LYS A 229 -9.61 19.42 19.79
N GLU A 230 -9.19 20.55 19.22
CA GLU A 230 -8.59 20.61 17.88
C GLU A 230 -7.31 19.77 17.80
N MET A 231 -6.42 19.93 18.78
CA MET A 231 -5.18 19.16 18.81
C MET A 231 -5.45 17.65 18.89
N LYS A 232 -6.38 17.22 19.73
CA LYS A 232 -6.79 15.80 19.80
C LYS A 232 -7.33 15.30 18.49
N ALA A 233 -8.24 16.04 17.83
CA ALA A 233 -8.83 15.65 16.56
C ALA A 233 -7.75 15.47 15.46
N LEU A 234 -6.78 16.39 15.40
CA LEU A 234 -5.69 16.34 14.42
C LEU A 234 -4.68 15.19 14.70
N ILE A 235 -4.37 14.94 15.98
CA ILE A 235 -3.55 13.77 16.36
C ILE A 235 -4.23 12.47 15.92
N TRP A 236 -5.55 12.36 16.05
CA TRP A 236 -6.31 11.20 15.58
C TRP A 236 -6.33 11.08 14.05
N GLN A 237 -6.29 12.20 13.31
CA GLN A 237 -6.12 12.17 11.87
C GLN A 237 -4.73 11.64 11.45
N LEU A 238 -3.69 11.90 12.25
CA LEU A 238 -2.33 11.43 11.97
C LEU A 238 -2.14 9.92 12.23
N LYS A 239 -2.82 9.38 13.22
CA LYS A 239 -2.75 7.96 13.60
C LYS A 239 -4.16 7.45 13.92
N PRO A 240 -4.70 6.47 13.18
CA PRO A 240 -5.96 5.83 13.56
C PRO A 240 -5.73 5.00 14.83
N ILE A 241 -6.00 5.62 15.99
CA ILE A 241 -5.89 4.95 17.29
C ILE A 241 -7.22 4.23 17.54
N GLY A 242 -7.18 2.95 17.94
CA GLY A 242 -8.36 2.17 18.28
C GLY A 242 -8.93 1.33 17.14
N LEU A 243 -8.31 1.32 15.95
CA LEU A 243 -8.72 0.43 14.86
C LEU A 243 -8.50 -1.05 15.22
N GLU A 244 -7.56 -1.33 16.13
CA GLU A 244 -7.34 -2.66 16.71
C GLU A 244 -8.58 -3.25 17.42
N ASN A 245 -9.54 -2.39 17.79
CA ASN A 245 -10.83 -2.80 18.39
C ASN A 245 -11.99 -2.79 17.36
N GLY A 246 -11.65 -2.64 16.07
CA GLY A 246 -12.59 -2.56 14.96
C GLY A 246 -13.05 -1.13 14.64
N ILE A 247 -13.43 -0.91 13.38
CA ILE A 247 -13.77 0.41 12.82
C ILE A 247 -14.92 1.10 13.58
N ILE A 248 -15.91 0.35 14.06
CA ILE A 248 -17.09 0.91 14.72
C ILE A 248 -16.72 1.57 16.05
N GLU A 249 -15.91 0.90 16.86
CA GLU A 249 -15.44 1.46 18.13
C GLU A 249 -14.48 2.63 17.91
N ALA A 250 -13.62 2.55 16.90
CA ALA A 250 -12.75 3.66 16.51
C ALA A 250 -13.55 4.90 16.08
N VAL A 251 -14.60 4.73 15.28
CA VAL A 251 -15.48 5.83 14.83
C VAL A 251 -16.29 6.42 15.97
N LYS A 252 -16.85 5.61 16.87
CA LYS A 252 -17.54 6.09 18.09
C LYS A 252 -16.61 6.94 18.95
N HIS A 253 -15.39 6.47 19.16
CA HIS A 253 -14.39 7.19 19.94
C HIS A 253 -14.00 8.51 19.26
N TYR A 254 -13.82 8.51 17.95
CA TYR A 254 -13.51 9.72 17.19
C TYR A 254 -14.66 10.74 17.24
N ALA A 255 -15.91 10.32 17.08
CA ALA A 255 -17.08 11.17 17.22
C ALA A 255 -17.16 11.84 18.60
N LYS A 256 -16.85 11.09 19.67
CA LYS A 256 -16.78 11.63 21.04
C LYS A 256 -15.70 12.71 21.19
N ILE A 257 -14.55 12.57 20.55
CA ILE A 257 -13.51 13.60 20.52
C ILE A 257 -13.99 14.86 19.80
N LEU A 258 -14.72 14.69 18.70
CA LEU A 258 -15.31 15.77 17.93
C LEU A 258 -16.53 16.45 18.64
N ASP A 259 -16.99 15.90 19.76
CA ASP A 259 -18.21 16.35 20.46
C ASP A 259 -19.47 16.22 19.58
N LEU A 260 -19.55 15.11 18.81
CA LEU A 260 -20.69 14.75 17.97
C LEU A 260 -21.52 13.64 18.64
N ASN A 261 -22.82 13.76 18.52
CA ASN A 261 -23.77 12.69 18.82
C ASN A 261 -23.89 11.80 17.59
N ILE A 262 -23.38 10.58 17.66
CA ILE A 262 -23.40 9.68 16.53
C ILE A 262 -24.34 8.51 16.77
N GLU A 263 -25.19 8.24 15.79
CA GLU A 263 -25.97 7.02 15.69
C GLU A 263 -25.37 6.13 14.62
N ILE A 264 -24.94 4.91 14.99
CA ILE A 264 -24.31 3.97 14.06
C ILE A 264 -25.19 2.73 13.93
N THR A 265 -25.58 2.42 12.71
CA THR A 265 -26.30 1.20 12.34
C THR A 265 -25.41 0.35 11.44
N VAL A 266 -25.27 -0.94 11.77
CA VAL A 266 -24.48 -1.90 10.97
C VAL A 266 -25.39 -3.07 10.61
N ASN A 267 -25.51 -3.33 9.32
CA ASN A 267 -26.28 -4.45 8.78
C ASN A 267 -25.34 -5.37 7.98
N GLY A 268 -25.35 -6.67 8.28
CA GLY A 268 -24.53 -7.66 7.62
C GLY A 268 -23.33 -8.15 8.43
N PHE A 269 -22.52 -9.03 7.85
CA PHE A 269 -21.34 -9.59 8.51
C PHE A 269 -20.11 -8.77 8.19
N TYR A 270 -19.36 -8.42 9.22
CA TYR A 270 -18.15 -7.64 9.10
C TYR A 270 -16.95 -8.55 8.80
N ASN A 271 -16.61 -8.66 7.53
CA ASN A 271 -15.38 -9.33 7.09
C ASN A 271 -14.77 -8.50 5.96
N ILE A 272 -14.03 -7.48 6.32
CA ILE A 272 -13.42 -6.52 5.38
C ILE A 272 -11.90 -6.66 5.50
N ALA A 273 -11.20 -6.61 4.37
CA ALA A 273 -9.73 -6.63 4.36
C ALA A 273 -9.16 -5.40 5.09
N ASP A 274 -8.07 -5.57 5.81
CA ASP A 274 -7.44 -4.54 6.65
C ASP A 274 -7.19 -3.22 5.90
N ASP A 275 -6.74 -3.29 4.65
CA ASP A 275 -6.49 -2.10 3.81
C ASP A 275 -7.79 -1.34 3.52
N MET A 276 -8.87 -2.04 3.26
CA MET A 276 -10.19 -1.44 3.02
C MET A 276 -10.77 -0.84 4.29
N GLU A 277 -10.58 -1.50 5.44
CA GLU A 277 -11.00 -1.00 6.75
C GLU A 277 -10.36 0.35 7.08
N ILE A 278 -9.05 0.48 6.83
CA ILE A 278 -8.31 1.73 7.02
C ILE A 278 -8.87 2.85 6.12
N GLU A 279 -9.12 2.58 4.86
CA GLU A 279 -9.64 3.58 3.92
C GLU A 279 -11.09 3.98 4.27
N LEU A 280 -11.95 3.03 4.66
CA LEU A 280 -13.30 3.31 5.16
C LEU A 280 -13.26 4.19 6.42
N TYR A 281 -12.38 3.86 7.36
CA TYR A 281 -12.19 4.67 8.55
C TYR A 281 -11.80 6.12 8.20
N ARG A 282 -10.91 6.32 7.21
CA ARG A 282 -10.52 7.65 6.73
C ARG A 282 -11.68 8.43 6.11
N ILE A 283 -12.55 7.74 5.37
CA ILE A 283 -13.76 8.35 4.80
C ILE A 283 -14.71 8.78 5.93
N MET A 284 -14.92 7.92 6.93
CA MET A 284 -15.75 8.26 8.09
C MET A 284 -15.17 9.42 8.90
N GLN A 285 -13.85 9.45 9.12
CA GLN A 285 -13.17 10.57 9.80
C GLN A 285 -13.43 11.89 9.08
N GLU A 286 -13.23 11.92 7.76
CA GLU A 286 -13.41 13.14 6.97
C GLU A 286 -14.87 13.57 6.94
N GLY A 287 -15.82 12.62 6.80
CA GLY A 287 -17.25 12.89 6.87
C GLY A 287 -17.66 13.51 8.20
N LEU A 288 -17.27 12.92 9.33
CA LEU A 288 -17.56 13.44 10.67
C LEU A 288 -16.87 14.79 10.92
N ASN A 289 -15.65 14.97 10.43
CA ASN A 289 -14.96 16.25 10.55
C ASN A 289 -15.66 17.36 9.75
N ASN A 290 -16.20 17.06 8.57
CA ASN A 290 -17.00 17.98 7.77
C ASN A 290 -18.31 18.36 8.50
N ILE A 291 -18.97 17.40 9.14
CA ILE A 291 -20.16 17.69 9.97
C ILE A 291 -19.78 18.66 11.09
N ARG A 292 -18.73 18.36 11.85
CA ARG A 292 -18.25 19.26 12.92
C ARG A 292 -17.94 20.67 12.44
N LYS A 293 -17.24 20.80 11.32
CA LYS A 293 -16.74 22.10 10.81
C LYS A 293 -17.81 22.93 10.09
N HIS A 294 -18.73 22.24 9.42
CA HIS A 294 -19.54 22.88 8.39
C HIS A 294 -21.05 22.66 8.54
N ALA A 295 -21.53 21.65 9.26
CA ALA A 295 -22.95 21.35 9.27
C ALA A 295 -23.77 22.26 10.21
N GLY A 296 -23.14 22.83 11.25
CA GLY A 296 -23.85 23.62 12.26
C GLY A 296 -24.77 22.77 13.18
N THR A 297 -24.65 21.44 13.13
CA THR A 297 -25.31 20.48 14.01
C THR A 297 -24.27 19.60 14.68
N LYS A 298 -24.64 18.96 15.78
CA LYS A 298 -23.82 17.94 16.45
C LYS A 298 -24.30 16.51 16.18
N ASP A 299 -25.45 16.35 15.54
CA ASP A 299 -26.03 15.05 15.28
C ASP A 299 -25.58 14.49 13.93
N ALA A 300 -25.05 13.28 13.97
CA ALA A 300 -24.57 12.54 12.82
C ALA A 300 -25.13 11.12 12.80
N GLN A 301 -25.42 10.61 11.62
CA GLN A 301 -25.83 9.22 11.43
C GLN A 301 -24.84 8.53 10.49
N VAL A 302 -24.48 7.29 10.85
CA VAL A 302 -23.65 6.41 10.04
C VAL A 302 -24.37 5.09 9.87
N LEU A 303 -24.58 4.70 8.62
CA LEU A 303 -25.12 3.40 8.24
C LEU A 303 -24.06 2.65 7.44
N LEU A 304 -23.75 1.44 7.87
CA LEU A 304 -22.85 0.52 7.17
C LEU A 304 -23.65 -0.75 6.83
N GLU A 305 -23.87 -0.97 5.55
CA GLU A 305 -24.51 -2.17 5.02
C GLU A 305 -23.51 -3.01 4.26
N ILE A 306 -23.41 -4.29 4.62
CA ILE A 306 -22.45 -5.23 4.04
C ILE A 306 -23.22 -6.45 3.56
N THR A 307 -23.09 -6.73 2.27
CA THR A 307 -23.59 -7.93 1.61
C THR A 307 -22.41 -8.71 1.03
N ASP A 308 -22.63 -9.89 0.48
CA ASP A 308 -21.58 -10.67 -0.17
C ASP A 308 -21.00 -9.97 -1.42
N GLU A 309 -21.75 -9.04 -2.04
CA GLU A 309 -21.38 -8.39 -3.29
C GLU A 309 -21.00 -6.92 -3.13
N GLU A 310 -21.55 -6.23 -2.13
CA GLU A 310 -21.42 -4.78 -1.99
C GLU A 310 -21.32 -4.35 -0.51
N LEU A 311 -20.50 -3.32 -0.28
CA LEU A 311 -20.48 -2.55 0.95
C LEU A 311 -21.00 -1.15 0.65
N MET A 312 -22.00 -0.72 1.41
CA MET A 312 -22.53 0.64 1.37
C MET A 312 -22.29 1.33 2.71
N LEU A 313 -21.60 2.48 2.67
CA LEU A 313 -21.40 3.38 3.80
C LEU A 313 -22.16 4.67 3.54
N VAL A 314 -23.07 5.04 4.46
CA VAL A 314 -23.80 6.30 4.42
C VAL A 314 -23.46 7.12 5.66
N ILE A 315 -23.04 8.38 5.46
CA ILE A 315 -22.81 9.35 6.52
C ILE A 315 -23.75 10.53 6.28
N SER A 316 -24.55 10.90 7.26
CA SER A 316 -25.53 11.96 7.08
C SER A 316 -25.65 12.88 8.30
N ASP A 317 -26.00 14.14 8.01
CA ASP A 317 -26.33 15.16 8.99
C ASP A 317 -27.61 15.93 8.57
N LYS A 318 -28.25 16.56 9.51
CA LYS A 318 -29.42 17.46 9.33
C LYS A 318 -29.02 18.93 9.51
N GLY A 319 -27.80 19.29 9.10
CA GLY A 319 -27.27 20.63 9.26
C GLY A 319 -27.63 21.58 8.10
N GLN A 320 -26.83 22.63 7.96
CA GLN A 320 -27.09 23.70 6.98
C GLN A 320 -26.91 23.30 5.52
N GLY A 321 -26.24 22.14 5.24
CA GLY A 321 -25.98 21.67 3.88
C GLY A 321 -25.21 22.66 3.00
N PHE A 322 -24.99 22.31 1.74
CA PHE A 322 -24.31 23.15 0.75
C PHE A 322 -24.76 22.77 -0.67
N ILE A 323 -24.35 23.55 -1.67
CA ILE A 323 -24.59 23.25 -3.07
C ILE A 323 -23.33 22.50 -3.60
N PRO A 324 -23.42 21.20 -3.93
CA PRO A 324 -22.26 20.41 -4.34
C PRO A 324 -21.50 21.02 -5.54
N ALA A 325 -22.22 21.53 -6.54
CA ALA A 325 -21.61 22.13 -7.74
C ALA A 325 -20.70 23.34 -7.44
N GLU A 326 -20.93 24.07 -6.32
CA GLU A 326 -20.10 25.20 -5.92
C GLU A 326 -18.82 24.78 -5.16
N LYS A 327 -18.74 23.53 -4.66
CA LYS A 327 -17.63 23.05 -3.81
C LYS A 327 -16.83 21.90 -4.40
N ILE A 328 -17.33 21.20 -5.41
CA ILE A 328 -16.59 20.14 -6.12
C ILE A 328 -15.38 20.77 -6.83
N GLY A 329 -14.17 20.33 -6.48
CA GLY A 329 -12.90 20.87 -7.00
C GLY A 329 -12.30 22.00 -6.17
N LEU A 330 -13.03 22.59 -5.20
CA LEU A 330 -12.54 23.64 -4.30
C LEU A 330 -12.25 23.13 -2.88
N SER A 331 -12.78 21.96 -2.52
CA SER A 331 -12.63 21.36 -1.19
C SER A 331 -11.70 20.16 -1.24
N HIS A 332 -10.52 20.28 -0.65
CA HIS A 332 -9.53 19.20 -0.56
C HIS A 332 -10.10 17.93 0.11
N GLY A 333 -10.95 18.06 1.12
CA GLY A 333 -11.54 16.93 1.83
C GLY A 333 -12.46 16.07 0.95
N LEU A 334 -13.34 16.70 0.18
CA LEU A 334 -14.25 15.99 -0.74
C LEU A 334 -13.48 15.33 -1.88
N THR A 335 -12.47 16.01 -2.41
CA THR A 335 -11.59 15.46 -3.46
C THR A 335 -10.84 14.23 -2.94
N ASN A 336 -10.26 14.31 -1.75
CA ASN A 336 -9.55 13.19 -1.13
C ASN A 336 -10.47 11.98 -0.87
N MET A 337 -11.71 12.21 -0.42
CA MET A 337 -12.70 11.13 -0.26
C MET A 337 -13.03 10.47 -1.60
N HIS A 338 -13.22 11.27 -2.64
CA HIS A 338 -13.51 10.75 -3.99
C HIS A 338 -12.37 9.88 -4.52
N GLU A 339 -11.12 10.35 -4.38
CA GLU A 339 -9.93 9.61 -4.78
C GLU A 339 -9.77 8.29 -4.01
N ARG A 340 -10.04 8.28 -2.69
CA ARG A 340 -9.98 7.07 -1.85
C ARG A 340 -11.01 6.04 -2.29
N VAL A 341 -12.25 6.46 -2.50
CA VAL A 341 -13.34 5.59 -2.96
C VAL A 341 -13.04 5.03 -4.35
N HIS A 342 -12.52 5.85 -5.25
CA HIS A 342 -12.12 5.42 -6.60
C HIS A 342 -10.99 4.38 -6.56
N LYS A 343 -10.01 4.53 -5.67
CA LYS A 343 -8.94 3.53 -5.47
C LYS A 343 -9.45 2.17 -5.01
N MET A 344 -10.57 2.14 -4.30
CA MET A 344 -11.26 0.91 -3.89
C MET A 344 -12.25 0.40 -4.93
N ASN A 345 -12.18 0.87 -6.18
CA ASN A 345 -13.14 0.56 -7.25
C ASN A 345 -14.60 0.85 -6.89
N GLY A 346 -14.81 1.87 -6.08
CA GLY A 346 -16.12 2.29 -5.59
C GLY A 346 -16.63 3.58 -6.24
N ALA A 347 -17.82 3.99 -5.79
CA ALA A 347 -18.46 5.24 -6.18
C ALA A 347 -18.85 6.06 -4.94
N LEU A 348 -18.57 7.37 -4.96
CA LEU A 348 -18.98 8.33 -3.95
C LEU A 348 -20.06 9.24 -4.52
N GLU A 349 -21.23 9.26 -3.87
CA GLU A 349 -22.34 10.14 -4.18
C GLU A 349 -22.54 11.14 -3.04
N ILE A 350 -22.71 12.43 -3.37
CA ILE A 350 -22.92 13.50 -2.39
C ILE A 350 -24.26 14.14 -2.67
N LYS A 351 -25.19 14.06 -1.70
CA LYS A 351 -26.50 14.73 -1.73
C LYS A 351 -26.50 15.81 -0.67
N SER A 352 -26.61 17.06 -1.06
CA SER A 352 -26.72 18.20 -0.14
C SER A 352 -27.47 19.35 -0.78
N ALA A 353 -28.21 20.06 0.04
CA ALA A 353 -28.87 21.33 -0.33
C ALA A 353 -28.88 22.26 0.88
N LYS A 354 -28.88 23.56 0.62
CA LYS A 354 -28.92 24.57 1.71
C LYS A 354 -30.12 24.36 2.60
N GLY A 355 -29.90 24.19 3.92
CA GLY A 355 -30.92 23.97 4.93
C GLY A 355 -31.47 22.54 5.01
N GLN A 356 -30.91 21.58 4.23
CA GLN A 356 -31.40 20.20 4.20
C GLN A 356 -30.38 19.18 4.70
N GLY A 357 -29.21 19.63 5.17
CA GLY A 357 -28.10 18.78 5.60
C GLY A 357 -27.33 18.16 4.44
N THR A 358 -26.54 17.14 4.77
CA THR A 358 -25.68 16.44 3.81
C THR A 358 -25.80 14.93 3.97
N ILE A 359 -25.77 14.20 2.87
CA ILE A 359 -25.70 12.73 2.82
C ILE A 359 -24.54 12.36 1.90
N LEU A 360 -23.55 11.65 2.45
CA LEU A 360 -22.44 11.04 1.72
C LEU A 360 -22.72 9.54 1.59
N ILE A 361 -22.73 9.02 0.37
CA ILE A 361 -22.98 7.61 0.09
C ILE A 361 -21.77 7.04 -0.64
N THR A 362 -21.10 6.10 0.00
CA THR A 362 -19.99 5.34 -0.60
C THR A 362 -20.47 3.93 -0.91
N ARG A 363 -20.25 3.46 -2.13
CA ARG A 363 -20.53 2.08 -2.54
C ARG A 363 -19.26 1.44 -3.04
N LEU A 364 -18.95 0.26 -2.50
CA LEU A 364 -17.78 -0.54 -2.86
C LEU A 364 -18.24 -1.94 -3.26
N LYS A 365 -17.72 -2.47 -4.35
CA LYS A 365 -17.98 -3.87 -4.73
C LYS A 365 -17.08 -4.79 -3.89
N LEU A 366 -17.69 -5.73 -3.19
CA LEU A 366 -17.03 -6.81 -2.47
C LEU A 366 -17.19 -8.04 -3.35
N GLY A 367 -16.16 -8.50 -3.99
CA GLY A 367 -16.25 -9.72 -4.76
C GLY A 367 -15.79 -9.57 -6.20
N GLY A 368 -14.77 -10.33 -6.48
CA GLY A 368 -14.08 -10.54 -7.73
C GLY A 368 -12.73 -11.15 -7.45
N ASN A 369 -12.72 -12.36 -6.87
CA ASN A 369 -11.56 -13.24 -7.00
C ASN A 369 -11.52 -13.82 -8.40
#